data_25c934e0f424e54b5313abba8ce1cf55
#
_entry.id   25c934e0f424e54b5313abba8ce1cf55
#
_cell.length_a   1.000
_cell.length_b   1.000
_cell.length_c   1.000
_cell.angle_alpha   90.00
_cell.angle_beta   90.00
_cell.angle_gamma   90.00
#
_symmetry.space_group_name_H-M   'P 1'
#
loop_
_entity.id
_entity.type
_entity.pdbx_description
1 polymer ?
#
loop_
_entity_poly.entity_id
_entity_poly.type
_entity_poly.pdbx_seq_one_letter_code
_entity_poly.pdbx_strand_id
1 'polypeptide(L)'
;MDRQLQIQILLDHYQRPRHRGALQDADVEMPGGNPGCGDVVTVYLKGAGDQQHIGDVSYEGEGCTISMAASSMLLEDVHRGNLTMDQVLEMDYNEMIEKLGRQIVASRPKCATLGLGTLKAAIRRYQQDRHLERAGVTRPSDERREEFVFGEGAAEAARKDRRAH
;
A
#
# COMPACT_ATOMS: atom_id res chain seq x y z
N MET A 1 -6.26 -2.25 23.79
CA MET A 1 -7.15 -3.27 23.22
C MET A 1 -6.64 -4.65 23.62
N ASP A 2 -7.53 -5.53 24.00
CA ASP A 2 -7.18 -6.90 24.36
C ASP A 2 -6.57 -7.65 23.17
N ARG A 3 -5.50 -8.40 23.45
CA ARG A 3 -4.78 -9.19 22.43
C ARG A 3 -5.70 -10.15 21.68
N GLN A 4 -6.61 -10.79 22.41
CA GLN A 4 -7.55 -11.75 21.81
C GLN A 4 -8.52 -11.06 20.85
N LEU A 5 -8.98 -9.87 21.18
CA LEU A 5 -9.80 -9.06 20.30
C LEU A 5 -9.04 -8.61 19.06
N GLN A 6 -7.78 -8.22 19.21
CA GLN A 6 -6.91 -7.87 18.07
C GLN A 6 -6.74 -9.06 17.12
N ILE A 7 -6.52 -10.25 17.63
CA ILE A 7 -6.43 -11.47 16.82
C ILE A 7 -7.74 -11.73 16.08
N GLN A 8 -8.88 -11.59 16.75
CA GLN A 8 -10.19 -11.78 16.12
C GLN A 8 -10.44 -10.79 14.99
N ILE A 9 -10.10 -9.53 15.19
CA ILE A 9 -10.22 -8.47 14.16
C ILE A 9 -9.34 -8.80 12.97
N LEU A 10 -8.09 -9.20 13.22
CA LEU A 10 -7.14 -9.56 12.18
C LEU A 10 -7.65 -10.75 11.35
N LEU A 11 -8.14 -11.80 12.01
CA LEU A 11 -8.69 -12.97 11.32
C LEU A 11 -9.96 -12.65 10.54
N ASP A 12 -10.81 -11.77 11.05
CA ASP A 12 -12.00 -11.32 10.34
C ASP A 12 -11.63 -10.59 9.04
N HIS A 13 -10.66 -9.69 9.09
CA HIS A 13 -10.16 -9.01 7.89
C HIS A 13 -9.46 -9.95 6.90
N TYR A 14 -8.82 -10.99 7.39
CA TYR A 14 -8.23 -12.00 6.52
C TYR A 14 -9.29 -12.85 5.83
N GLN A 15 -10.31 -13.29 6.55
CA GLN A 15 -11.36 -14.17 6.03
C GLN A 15 -12.39 -13.41 5.18
N ARG A 16 -12.66 -12.17 5.54
CA ARG A 16 -13.62 -11.28 4.88
C ARG A 16 -12.96 -9.95 4.55
N PRO A 17 -12.02 -9.93 3.61
CA PRO A 17 -11.26 -8.72 3.29
C PRO A 17 -12.17 -7.63 2.73
N ARG A 18 -11.90 -6.39 3.13
CA ARG A 18 -12.57 -5.18 2.64
C ARG A 18 -11.72 -4.54 1.56
N HIS A 19 -12.38 -3.99 0.55
CA HIS A 19 -11.72 -3.26 -0.54
C HIS A 19 -10.71 -4.11 -1.32
N ARG A 20 -10.94 -5.41 -1.40
CA ARG A 20 -10.12 -6.32 -2.18
C ARG A 20 -10.64 -6.42 -3.61
N GLY A 21 -9.75 -6.32 -4.57
CA GLY A 21 -10.04 -6.42 -5.99
C GLY A 21 -9.33 -5.34 -6.80
N ALA A 22 -9.25 -5.52 -8.11
CA ALA A 22 -8.70 -4.53 -9.01
C ALA A 22 -9.71 -3.41 -9.28
N LEU A 23 -9.19 -2.17 -9.46
CA LEU A 23 -9.97 -1.07 -10.01
C LEU A 23 -9.58 -0.91 -11.48
N GLN A 24 -10.55 -1.08 -12.39
CA GLN A 24 -10.31 -0.98 -13.83
C GLN A 24 -9.96 0.44 -14.29
N ASP A 25 -10.46 1.43 -13.57
CA ASP A 25 -10.25 2.85 -13.87
C ASP A 25 -9.26 3.52 -12.90
N ALA A 26 -8.37 2.74 -12.30
CA ALA A 26 -7.35 3.25 -11.40
C ALA A 26 -6.39 4.20 -12.12
N ASP A 27 -6.05 5.31 -11.48
CA ASP A 27 -5.03 6.23 -11.96
C ASP A 27 -3.61 5.67 -11.73
N VAL A 28 -3.44 4.90 -10.67
CA VAL A 28 -2.18 4.24 -10.31
C VAL A 28 -2.44 2.80 -9.93
N GLU A 29 -1.63 1.92 -10.46
CA GLU A 29 -1.51 0.52 -10.04
C GLU A 29 -0.10 0.31 -9.51
N MET A 30 0.04 0.14 -8.20
CA MET A 30 1.34 0.05 -7.55
C MET A 30 1.56 -1.33 -6.97
N PRO A 31 2.41 -2.16 -7.60
CA PRO A 31 2.83 -3.41 -6.97
C PRO A 31 3.83 -3.15 -5.85
N GLY A 32 3.70 -3.90 -4.77
CA GLY A 32 4.62 -3.88 -3.65
C GLY A 32 4.98 -5.29 -3.22
N GLY A 33 6.22 -5.51 -2.86
CA GLY A 33 6.73 -6.82 -2.47
C GLY A 33 7.57 -6.78 -1.21
N ASN A 34 7.54 -7.90 -0.47
CA ASN A 34 8.45 -8.17 0.63
C ASN A 34 9.30 -9.39 0.24
N PRO A 35 10.52 -9.18 -0.26
CA PRO A 35 11.34 -10.27 -0.78
C PRO A 35 11.73 -11.30 0.28
N GLY A 36 11.70 -10.94 1.57
CA GLY A 36 12.00 -11.88 2.65
C GLY A 36 10.90 -12.89 2.95
N CYS A 37 9.64 -12.59 2.57
CA CYS A 37 8.47 -13.42 2.87
C CYS A 37 7.72 -13.89 1.63
N GLY A 38 8.03 -13.36 0.46
CA GLY A 38 7.28 -13.64 -0.77
C GLY A 38 5.89 -13.01 -0.82
N ASP A 39 5.58 -12.10 0.11
CA ASP A 39 4.31 -11.38 0.10
C ASP A 39 4.29 -10.33 -1.01
N VAL A 40 3.17 -10.26 -1.73
CA VAL A 40 2.95 -9.29 -2.81
C VAL A 40 1.60 -8.63 -2.59
N VAL A 41 1.58 -7.30 -2.64
CA VAL A 41 0.36 -6.50 -2.56
C VAL A 41 0.38 -5.50 -3.72
N THR A 42 -0.68 -5.45 -4.49
CA THR A 42 -0.87 -4.42 -5.51
C THR A 42 -1.97 -3.48 -5.04
N VAL A 43 -1.67 -2.20 -4.96
CA VAL A 43 -2.65 -1.16 -4.60
C VAL A 43 -3.11 -0.43 -5.86
N TYR A 44 -4.43 -0.33 -6.00
CA TYR A 44 -5.09 0.42 -7.06
C TYR A 44 -5.63 1.71 -6.47
N LEU A 45 -5.20 2.84 -6.99
CA LEU A 45 -5.55 4.16 -6.49
C LEU A 45 -6.23 4.99 -7.57
N LYS A 46 -7.38 5.54 -7.24
CA LYS A 46 -8.09 6.52 -8.06
C LYS A 46 -8.24 7.82 -7.30
N GLY A 47 -7.81 8.92 -7.90
CA GLY A 47 -8.01 10.25 -7.33
C GLY A 47 -9.44 10.77 -7.55
N ALA A 48 -9.84 11.73 -6.74
CA ALA A 48 -11.17 12.36 -6.79
C ALA A 48 -11.22 13.60 -7.71
N GLY A 49 -10.22 13.78 -8.57
CA GLY A 49 -10.14 14.92 -9.49
C GLY A 49 -9.31 16.09 -8.97
N ASP A 50 -8.96 16.09 -7.69
CA ASP A 50 -7.98 17.00 -7.10
C ASP A 50 -6.73 16.21 -6.69
N GLN A 51 -5.72 16.86 -6.12
CA GLN A 51 -4.49 16.19 -5.68
C GLN A 51 -4.52 15.72 -4.23
N GLN A 52 -5.63 15.84 -3.56
CA GLN A 52 -5.73 15.63 -2.13
C GLN A 52 -6.66 14.49 -1.75
N HIS A 53 -7.77 14.33 -2.44
CA HIS A 53 -8.79 13.37 -2.06
C HIS A 53 -8.65 12.06 -2.83
N ILE A 54 -8.86 10.98 -2.12
CA ILE A 54 -8.90 9.63 -2.70
C ILE A 54 -10.32 9.36 -3.17
N GLY A 55 -10.49 9.14 -4.46
CA GLY A 55 -11.79 8.78 -5.04
C GLY A 55 -12.16 7.34 -4.75
N ASP A 56 -11.21 6.43 -4.94
CA ASP A 56 -11.34 5.03 -4.58
C ASP A 56 -9.97 4.39 -4.41
N VAL A 57 -9.89 3.35 -3.61
CA VAL A 57 -8.68 2.58 -3.40
C VAL A 57 -9.03 1.12 -3.09
N SER A 58 -8.30 0.21 -3.69
CA SER A 58 -8.44 -1.22 -3.43
C SER A 58 -7.09 -1.91 -3.50
N TYR A 59 -7.06 -3.19 -3.18
CA TYR A 59 -5.84 -3.97 -3.25
C TYR A 59 -6.10 -5.39 -3.74
N GLU A 60 -5.09 -5.97 -4.33
CA GLU A 60 -4.99 -7.40 -4.57
C GLU A 60 -3.65 -7.89 -4.03
N GLY A 61 -3.51 -9.18 -3.83
CA GLY A 61 -2.24 -9.72 -3.43
C GLY A 61 -2.33 -11.13 -2.92
N GLU A 62 -1.15 -11.69 -2.69
CA GLU A 62 -0.95 -12.99 -2.06
C GLU A 62 0.11 -12.84 -0.99
N GLY A 63 -0.13 -13.44 0.16
CA GLY A 63 0.81 -13.35 1.26
C GLY A 63 0.27 -13.98 2.53
N CYS A 64 0.98 -13.73 3.62
CA CYS A 64 0.59 -14.25 4.92
C CYS A 64 -0.68 -13.56 5.46
N THR A 65 -1.26 -14.17 6.47
CA THR A 65 -2.45 -13.64 7.15
C THR A 65 -2.26 -12.20 7.61
N ILE A 66 -1.07 -11.85 8.09
CA ILE A 66 -0.78 -10.51 8.60
C ILE A 66 -0.80 -9.47 7.47
N SER A 67 -0.12 -9.72 6.35
CA SER A 67 -0.05 -8.75 5.26
C SER A 67 -1.41 -8.55 4.60
N MET A 68 -2.19 -9.60 4.44
CA MET A 68 -3.52 -9.52 3.83
C MET A 68 -4.52 -8.82 4.76
N ALA A 69 -4.54 -9.19 6.04
CA ALA A 69 -5.41 -8.55 7.03
C ALA A 69 -5.04 -7.08 7.25
N ALA A 70 -3.75 -6.77 7.33
CA ALA A 70 -3.27 -5.40 7.50
C ALA A 70 -3.69 -4.50 6.34
N SER A 71 -3.59 -4.98 5.12
CA SER A 71 -4.03 -4.23 3.93
C SER A 71 -5.52 -3.95 3.96
N SER A 72 -6.34 -4.95 4.31
CA SER A 72 -7.77 -4.78 4.48
C SER A 72 -8.13 -3.74 5.56
N MET A 73 -7.49 -3.83 6.72
CA MET A 73 -7.70 -2.90 7.83
C MET A 73 -7.32 -1.47 7.45
N LEU A 74 -6.18 -1.31 6.80
CA LEU A 74 -5.70 0.00 6.34
C LEU A 74 -6.68 0.66 5.38
N LEU A 75 -7.12 -0.05 4.36
CA LEU A 75 -8.01 0.54 3.36
C LEU A 75 -9.40 0.82 3.93
N GLU A 76 -9.87 0.02 4.88
CA GLU A 76 -11.11 0.33 5.59
C GLU A 76 -10.98 1.63 6.40
N ASP A 77 -9.87 1.84 7.08
CA ASP A 77 -9.61 3.09 7.80
C ASP A 77 -9.55 4.30 6.87
N VAL A 78 -8.90 4.15 5.73
CA VAL A 78 -8.83 5.21 4.72
C VAL A 78 -10.22 5.59 4.23
N HIS A 79 -11.08 4.61 3.95
CA HIS A 79 -12.44 4.84 3.50
C HIS A 79 -13.33 5.44 4.59
N ARG A 80 -13.32 4.86 5.78
CA ARG A 80 -14.14 5.34 6.91
C ARG A 80 -13.74 6.73 7.40
N GLY A 81 -12.45 6.99 7.46
CA GLY A 81 -11.90 8.27 7.89
C GLY A 81 -11.92 9.33 6.80
N ASN A 82 -12.28 8.97 5.57
CA ASN A 82 -12.19 9.84 4.40
C ASN A 82 -10.84 10.56 4.36
N LEU A 83 -9.76 9.78 4.53
CA LEU A 83 -8.42 10.32 4.64
C LEU A 83 -7.96 10.91 3.31
N THR A 84 -7.28 12.05 3.40
CA THR A 84 -6.62 12.65 2.23
C THR A 84 -5.32 11.93 1.95
N MET A 85 -4.78 12.13 0.74
CA MET A 85 -3.48 11.59 0.36
C MET A 85 -2.38 12.03 1.30
N ASP A 86 -2.36 13.31 1.68
CA ASP A 86 -1.35 13.84 2.60
C ASP A 86 -1.49 13.23 3.99
N GLN A 87 -2.70 13.01 4.48
CA GLN A 87 -2.93 12.33 5.75
C GLN A 87 -2.38 10.90 5.74
N VAL A 88 -2.57 10.17 4.64
CA VAL A 88 -1.98 8.83 4.50
C VAL A 88 -0.47 8.88 4.46
N LEU A 89 0.13 9.86 3.76
CA LEU A 89 1.58 10.02 3.72
C LEU A 89 2.18 10.32 5.10
N GLU A 90 1.44 10.96 5.98
CA GLU A 90 1.84 11.26 7.36
C GLU A 90 1.64 10.09 8.32
N MET A 91 0.92 9.05 7.93
CA MET A 91 0.72 7.88 8.79
C MET A 91 2.06 7.22 9.13
N ASP A 92 2.25 6.94 10.43
CA ASP A 92 3.44 6.27 10.93
C ASP A 92 3.27 4.75 10.81
N TYR A 93 4.31 4.08 10.34
CA TYR A 93 4.36 2.62 10.30
C TYR A 93 4.19 1.98 11.69
N ASN A 94 4.68 2.62 12.73
CA ASN A 94 4.52 2.14 14.11
C ASN A 94 3.05 2.16 14.56
N GLU A 95 2.27 3.14 14.13
CA GLU A 95 0.83 3.18 14.43
C GLU A 95 0.12 1.96 13.85
N MET A 96 0.49 1.54 12.65
CA MET A 96 -0.06 0.33 12.05
C MET A 96 0.32 -0.93 12.85
N ILE A 97 1.58 -1.02 13.28
CA ILE A 97 2.06 -2.12 14.11
C ILE A 97 1.31 -2.18 15.45
N GLU A 98 1.13 -1.04 16.11
CA GLU A 98 0.37 -0.95 17.37
C GLU A 98 -1.09 -1.36 17.18
N LYS A 99 -1.70 -0.94 16.10
CA LYS A 99 -3.09 -1.27 15.79
C LYS A 99 -3.29 -2.77 15.59
N LEU A 100 -2.37 -3.44 14.90
CA LEU A 100 -2.40 -4.88 14.68
C LEU A 100 -2.04 -5.66 15.95
N GLY A 101 -1.33 -5.05 16.87
CA GLY A 101 -0.79 -5.67 18.08
C GLY A 101 0.69 -5.99 17.92
N ARG A 102 1.54 -5.22 18.57
CA ARG A 102 3.01 -5.33 18.45
C ARG A 102 3.52 -6.75 18.71
N GLN A 103 2.97 -7.43 19.71
CA GLN A 103 3.34 -8.81 20.04
C GLN A 103 2.88 -9.82 18.98
N ILE A 104 1.75 -9.55 18.35
CA ILE A 104 1.18 -10.43 17.31
C ILE A 104 2.04 -10.41 16.05
N VAL A 105 2.54 -9.24 15.67
CA VAL A 105 3.31 -9.05 14.45
C VAL A 105 4.83 -8.95 14.67
N ALA A 106 5.31 -9.23 15.89
CA ALA A 106 6.70 -9.04 16.28
C ALA A 106 7.69 -9.80 15.39
N SER A 107 7.33 -10.99 14.90
CA SER A 107 8.16 -11.78 14.00
C SER A 107 8.09 -11.34 12.53
N ARG A 108 7.08 -10.53 12.16
CA ARG A 108 6.82 -10.12 10.78
C ARG A 108 6.35 -8.66 10.68
N PRO A 109 7.12 -7.70 11.20
CA PRO A 109 6.70 -6.30 11.18
C PRO A 109 6.62 -5.73 9.76
N LYS A 110 7.43 -6.23 8.84
CA LYS A 110 7.39 -5.81 7.43
C LYS A 110 6.11 -6.26 6.73
N CYS A 111 5.57 -7.41 7.09
CA CYS A 111 4.27 -7.86 6.58
C CYS A 111 3.13 -6.94 7.05
N ALA A 112 3.21 -6.48 8.30
CA ALA A 112 2.21 -5.56 8.87
C ALA A 112 2.17 -4.20 8.17
N THR A 113 3.27 -3.76 7.59
CA THR A 113 3.43 -2.42 7.00
C THR A 113 3.54 -2.41 5.48
N LEU A 114 3.53 -3.57 4.83
CA LEU A 114 3.66 -3.67 3.38
C LEU A 114 2.56 -2.91 2.64
N GLY A 115 1.29 -3.07 3.05
CA GLY A 115 0.16 -2.37 2.45
C GLY A 115 0.27 -0.85 2.58
N LEU A 116 0.65 -0.36 3.76
CA LEU A 116 0.82 1.07 3.98
C LEU A 116 1.97 1.64 3.15
N GLY A 117 3.10 0.95 3.08
CA GLY A 117 4.24 1.37 2.24
C GLY A 117 3.87 1.41 0.77
N THR A 118 3.14 0.41 0.29
CA THR A 118 2.67 0.34 -1.10
C THR A 118 1.67 1.45 -1.40
N LEU A 119 0.73 1.72 -0.50
CA LEU A 119 -0.23 2.81 -0.64
C LEU A 119 0.47 4.18 -0.67
N LYS A 120 1.43 4.40 0.21
CA LYS A 120 2.23 5.64 0.20
C LYS A 120 2.96 5.81 -1.13
N ALA A 121 3.55 4.75 -1.66
CA ALA A 121 4.22 4.78 -2.96
C ALA A 121 3.24 5.10 -4.09
N ALA A 122 2.04 4.53 -4.06
CA ALA A 122 0.99 4.81 -5.03
C ALA A 122 0.56 6.28 -4.99
N ILE A 123 0.41 6.85 -3.80
CA ILE A 123 0.04 8.26 -3.61
C ILE A 123 1.14 9.18 -4.14
N ARG A 124 2.40 8.91 -3.81
CA ARG A 124 3.53 9.70 -4.33
C ARG A 124 3.57 9.67 -5.85
N ARG A 125 3.33 8.51 -6.44
CA ARG A 125 3.28 8.35 -7.90
C ARG A 125 2.13 9.15 -8.49
N TYR A 126 0.94 9.09 -7.90
CA TYR A 126 -0.21 9.85 -8.34
C TYR A 126 0.06 11.35 -8.34
N GLN A 127 0.57 11.88 -7.22
CA GLN A 127 0.88 13.30 -7.06
C GLN A 127 1.97 13.75 -8.05
N GLN A 128 2.98 12.92 -8.26
CA GLN A 128 4.04 13.20 -9.22
C GLN A 128 3.53 13.19 -10.66
N ASP A 129 2.70 12.23 -11.04
CA ASP A 129 2.11 12.16 -12.38
C ASP A 129 1.23 13.37 -12.66
N ARG A 130 0.42 13.81 -11.69
CA ARG A 130 -0.40 15.02 -11.82
C ARG A 130 0.44 16.28 -11.96
N HIS A 131 1.54 16.37 -11.22
CA HIS A 131 2.46 17.50 -11.35
C HIS A 131 3.10 17.55 -12.73
N LEU A 132 3.53 16.42 -13.26
CA LEU A 132 4.11 16.32 -14.60
C LEU A 132 3.08 16.65 -15.69
N GLU A 133 1.85 16.17 -15.58
CA GLU A 133 0.77 16.50 -16.52
C GLU A 133 0.49 18.01 -16.58
N ARG A 134 0.50 18.70 -15.43
CA ARG A 134 0.35 20.16 -15.35
C ARG A 134 1.52 20.89 -16.02
N ALA A 135 2.71 20.31 -15.99
CA ALA A 135 3.89 20.86 -16.68
C ALA A 135 3.97 20.46 -18.16
N GLY A 136 2.97 19.74 -18.69
CA GLY A 136 2.93 19.26 -20.06
C GLY A 136 3.82 18.07 -20.36
N VAL A 137 4.27 17.36 -19.34
CA VAL A 137 5.13 16.16 -19.45
C VAL A 137 4.29 14.92 -19.20
N THR A 138 4.29 13.98 -20.16
CA THR A 138 3.62 12.69 -20.02
C THR A 138 4.67 11.60 -19.87
N ARG A 139 4.59 10.78 -18.84
CA ARG A 139 5.49 9.64 -18.70
C ARG A 139 5.11 8.52 -19.66
N PRO A 140 6.11 7.84 -20.27
CA PRO A 140 5.86 6.62 -21.02
C PRO A 140 5.16 5.56 -20.16
N SER A 141 4.32 4.74 -20.80
CA SER A 141 3.53 3.73 -20.11
C SER A 141 4.36 2.73 -19.29
N ASP A 142 5.58 2.45 -19.73
CA ASP A 142 6.48 1.49 -19.08
C ASP A 142 7.08 2.04 -17.79
N GLU A 143 7.32 3.34 -17.70
CA GLU A 143 7.81 3.98 -16.49
C GLU A 143 6.73 4.16 -15.41
N ARG A 144 5.48 3.88 -15.73
CA ARG A 144 4.37 3.93 -14.77
C ARG A 144 4.27 2.71 -13.87
N ARG A 145 5.06 1.68 -14.15
CA ARG A 145 5.07 0.43 -13.37
C ARG A 145 6.29 0.35 -12.45
N GLU A 146 6.39 1.30 -11.54
CA GLU A 146 7.37 1.19 -10.46
C GLU A 146 6.87 0.24 -9.39
N GLU A 147 7.71 -0.68 -8.97
CA GLU A 147 7.41 -1.59 -7.88
C GLU A 147 7.94 -1.02 -6.56
N PHE A 148 7.09 -1.03 -5.54
CA PHE A 148 7.52 -0.74 -4.19
C PHE A 148 8.13 -1.99 -3.57
N VAL A 149 9.42 -1.93 -3.24
CA VAL A 149 10.12 -3.04 -2.62
C VAL A 149 10.58 -2.66 -1.22
N PHE A 150 10.21 -3.48 -0.25
CA PHE A 150 10.52 -3.23 1.15
C PHE A 150 11.94 -3.74 1.50
N GLY A 151 12.79 -2.85 2.01
CA GLY A 151 14.12 -3.19 2.51
C GLY A 151 15.26 -2.45 1.79
N GLU A 152 16.32 -2.14 2.54
CA GLU A 152 17.44 -1.32 2.04
C GLU A 152 18.18 -1.95 0.85
N GLY A 153 18.35 -3.29 0.85
CA GLY A 153 19.01 -3.99 -0.25
C GLY A 153 18.17 -4.12 -1.52
N ALA A 154 16.86 -4.09 -1.38
CA ALA A 154 15.93 -4.29 -2.50
C ALA A 154 15.74 -3.02 -3.34
N ALA A 155 15.79 -1.84 -2.71
CA ALA A 155 15.74 -0.56 -3.43
C ALA A 155 16.98 -0.37 -4.33
N GLU A 156 18.12 -0.88 -3.89
CA GLU A 156 19.36 -0.81 -4.67
C GLU A 156 19.39 -1.86 -5.79
N ALA A 157 18.88 -3.06 -5.54
CA ALA A 157 18.74 -4.10 -6.54
C ALA A 157 17.78 -3.69 -7.67
N ALA A 158 16.66 -3.06 -7.32
CA ALA A 158 15.69 -2.52 -8.28
C ALA A 158 16.28 -1.37 -9.12
N ARG A 159 17.20 -0.57 -8.54
CA ARG A 159 17.91 0.48 -9.27
C ARG A 159 18.98 -0.07 -10.22
N LYS A 160 19.65 -1.17 -9.84
CA LYS A 160 20.64 -1.84 -10.68
C LYS A 160 20.00 -2.52 -11.87
N ASP A 161 18.85 -3.15 -11.68
CA ASP A 161 18.15 -3.83 -12.75
C ASP A 161 17.64 -2.84 -13.81
N ARG A 162 17.20 -1.65 -13.39
CA ARG A 162 16.81 -0.57 -14.31
C ARG A 162 17.97 0.01 -15.11
N ARG A 163 19.20 -0.09 -14.63
CA ARG A 163 20.41 0.37 -15.35
C ARG A 163 20.96 -0.68 -16.31
N ALA A 164 20.57 -1.94 -16.16
CA ALA A 164 20.99 -3.05 -17.00
C ALA A 164 20.09 -3.26 -18.24
N HIS A 165 18.98 -2.56 -18.28
CA HIS A 165 18.03 -2.51 -19.39
C HIS A 165 17.94 -1.09 -19.97
#